data_83e11be141d3e2da3e3fa3b941db2f2a
#
_entry.id   83e11be141d3e2da3e3fa3b941db2f2a
#
_cell.length_a   1.000
_cell.length_b   1.000
_cell.length_c   1.000
_cell.angle_alpha   90.00
_cell.angle_beta   90.00
_cell.angle_gamma   90.00
#
_symmetry.space_group_name_H-M   'P 1'
#
loop_
_entity.id
_entity.type
_entity.pdbx_description
1 polymer ?
#
loop_
_entity_poly.entity_id
_entity_poly.type
_entity_poly.pdbx_seq_one_letter_code
_entity_poly.pdbx_strand_id
1 'polypeptide(L)'
;TARIKDLTTGELLPDVIPGTLSSLIWVAGDTGIVYSLANEQWRTDNARLHWLGKPVEEDIELYHEDDEGFRVGSGLSANEQWLVLSTSDHETSEVRLIPAADPLAPPILVKARQTGVEYEVDEREGTLYILANDTHENFRLATAPLGDPGSWTTLIEGSDSFYLLGVDLFRDFYVVEGRLAGLDQVQVRYYD
;
A
#
# COMPACT_ATOMS: atom_id res chain seq x y z
N THR A 1 7.96 9.96 17.30
CA THR A 1 8.35 8.82 18.17
C THR A 1 7.14 7.93 18.40
N ALA A 2 7.26 6.65 18.10
CA ALA A 2 6.26 5.64 18.43
C ALA A 2 6.57 4.97 19.77
N ARG A 3 5.52 4.57 20.47
CA ARG A 3 5.55 3.76 21.70
C ARG A 3 4.44 2.72 21.61
N ILE A 4 4.71 1.53 22.11
CA ILE A 4 3.80 0.40 22.05
C ILE A 4 3.19 0.17 23.42
N LYS A 5 1.88 -0.04 23.46
CA LYS A 5 1.13 -0.31 24.69
C LYS A 5 0.45 -1.67 24.61
N ASP A 6 0.67 -2.51 25.59
CA ASP A 6 -0.11 -3.72 25.78
C ASP A 6 -1.51 -3.33 26.29
N LEU A 7 -2.53 -3.64 25.49
CA LEU A 7 -3.91 -3.29 25.84
C LEU A 7 -4.52 -4.21 26.92
N THR A 8 -3.93 -5.37 27.15
CA THR A 8 -4.38 -6.31 28.18
C THR A 8 -3.93 -5.85 29.58
N THR A 9 -2.69 -5.42 29.69
CA THR A 9 -2.10 -4.96 30.97
C THR A 9 -2.23 -3.46 31.17
N GLY A 10 -2.35 -2.70 30.07
CA GLY A 10 -2.33 -1.24 30.06
C GLY A 10 -0.91 -0.65 30.21
N GLU A 11 0.12 -1.46 30.19
CA GLU A 11 1.51 -1.03 30.35
C GLU A 11 2.16 -0.70 29.00
N LEU A 12 3.14 0.21 29.02
CA LEU A 12 3.98 0.48 27.87
C LEU A 12 5.07 -0.60 27.76
N LEU A 13 5.26 -1.14 26.56
CA LEU A 13 6.41 -1.97 26.26
C LEU A 13 7.70 -1.13 26.25
N PRO A 14 8.88 -1.76 26.39
CA PRO A 14 10.15 -1.04 26.38
C PRO A 14 10.50 -0.45 25.02
N ASP A 15 9.84 -0.92 23.95
CA ASP A 15 10.09 -0.51 22.58
C ASP A 15 9.74 0.96 22.35
N VAL A 16 10.72 1.71 21.88
CA VAL A 16 10.59 3.14 21.54
C VAL A 16 11.25 3.38 20.19
N ILE A 17 10.46 3.72 19.19
CA ILE A 17 10.95 3.98 17.83
C ILE A 17 10.96 5.49 17.59
N PRO A 18 12.13 6.15 17.64
CA PRO A 18 12.24 7.59 17.45
C PRO A 18 12.09 7.99 15.97
N GLY A 19 11.70 9.23 15.73
CA GLY A 19 11.73 9.82 14.38
C GLY A 19 10.69 9.29 13.38
N THR A 20 9.77 8.41 13.82
CA THR A 20 8.74 7.89 12.94
C THR A 20 7.90 9.01 12.34
N LEU A 21 7.70 8.94 11.05
CA LEU A 21 6.78 9.77 10.28
C LEU A 21 5.80 8.83 9.57
N SER A 22 4.52 9.15 9.54
CA SER A 22 3.46 8.34 8.94
C SER A 22 3.07 7.05 9.71
N SER A 23 2.39 6.14 9.03
CA SER A 23 1.74 4.96 9.59
C SER A 23 2.72 3.95 10.21
N LEU A 24 2.22 3.22 11.19
CA LEU A 24 2.86 2.06 11.78
C LEU A 24 2.00 0.84 11.42
N ILE A 25 2.58 -0.14 10.77
CA ILE A 25 1.89 -1.31 10.24
C ILE A 25 2.32 -2.55 11.01
N TRP A 26 1.37 -3.25 11.63
CA TRP A 26 1.61 -4.52 12.28
C TRP A 26 1.79 -5.64 11.26
N VAL A 27 2.81 -6.48 11.45
CA VAL A 27 3.15 -7.61 10.58
C VAL A 27 3.59 -8.82 11.40
N ALA A 28 3.76 -9.96 10.76
CA ALA A 28 4.25 -11.20 11.37
C ALA A 28 3.45 -11.62 12.63
N GLY A 29 2.11 -11.53 12.55
CA GLY A 29 1.23 -11.90 13.69
C GLY A 29 1.46 -10.99 14.90
N ASP A 30 1.55 -9.68 14.68
CA ASP A 30 1.75 -8.64 15.69
C ASP A 30 3.08 -8.72 16.47
N THR A 31 4.09 -9.36 15.88
CA THR A 31 5.44 -9.41 16.45
C THR A 31 6.41 -8.42 15.83
N GLY A 32 6.04 -7.83 14.68
CA GLY A 32 6.82 -6.82 13.96
C GLY A 32 5.99 -5.60 13.61
N ILE A 33 6.67 -4.47 13.44
CA ILE A 33 6.08 -3.20 13.02
C ILE A 33 6.88 -2.65 11.84
N VAL A 34 6.20 -2.40 10.72
CA VAL A 34 6.77 -1.64 9.61
C VAL A 34 6.48 -0.16 9.79
N TYR A 35 7.49 0.65 9.57
CA TYR A 35 7.44 2.10 9.75
C TYR A 35 8.39 2.80 8.77
N SER A 36 8.24 4.12 8.62
CA SER A 36 9.16 4.95 7.85
C SER A 36 9.75 6.06 8.74
N LEU A 37 10.98 6.44 8.42
CA LEU A 37 11.64 7.62 8.97
C LEU A 37 11.58 8.78 7.97
N ALA A 38 11.55 9.99 8.50
CA ALA A 38 11.79 11.18 7.67
C ALA A 38 13.29 11.39 7.51
N ASN A 39 13.73 11.67 6.29
CA ASN A 39 15.07 12.15 6.03
C ASN A 39 15.22 13.65 6.40
N GLU A 40 16.38 14.25 6.14
CA GLU A 40 16.66 15.66 6.45
C GLU A 40 15.71 16.65 5.74
N GLN A 41 15.13 16.26 4.60
CA GLN A 41 14.16 17.04 3.83
C GLN A 41 12.70 16.75 4.24
N TRP A 42 12.48 16.05 5.34
CA TRP A 42 11.15 15.63 5.82
C TRP A 42 10.36 14.76 4.85
N ARG A 43 11.08 13.94 4.08
CA ARG A 43 10.47 12.95 3.18
C ARG A 43 10.63 11.55 3.76
N THR A 44 9.66 10.69 3.51
CA THR A 44 9.76 9.26 3.74
C THR A 44 10.39 8.63 2.49
N ASP A 45 11.62 8.16 2.59
CA ASP A 45 12.39 7.50 1.52
C ASP A 45 12.66 6.02 1.81
N ASN A 46 12.13 5.51 2.91
CA ASN A 46 12.42 4.15 3.37
C ASN A 46 11.22 3.47 4.02
N ALA A 47 11.24 2.14 4.06
CA ALA A 47 10.39 1.32 4.91
C ALA A 47 11.30 0.40 5.75
N ARG A 48 11.10 0.39 7.06
CA ARG A 48 11.90 -0.36 8.04
C ARG A 48 11.02 -1.29 8.85
N LEU A 49 11.58 -2.41 9.28
CA LEU A 49 10.95 -3.39 10.15
C LEU A 49 11.59 -3.38 11.53
N HIS A 50 10.80 -3.15 12.55
CA HIS A 50 11.13 -3.31 13.95
C HIS A 50 10.53 -4.60 14.49
N TRP A 51 11.35 -5.43 15.15
CA TRP A 51 10.86 -6.60 15.88
C TRP A 51 10.64 -6.25 17.34
N LEU A 52 9.47 -6.53 17.90
CA LEU A 52 9.17 -6.25 19.31
C LEU A 52 10.20 -6.87 20.24
N GLY A 53 10.63 -6.09 21.22
CA GLY A 53 11.63 -6.46 22.21
C GLY A 53 13.07 -6.45 21.68
N LYS A 54 13.31 -5.94 20.48
CA LYS A 54 14.64 -5.74 19.92
C LYS A 54 15.05 -4.27 19.98
N PRO A 55 16.37 -3.97 20.04
CA PRO A 55 16.84 -2.59 19.91
C PRO A 55 16.57 -2.05 18.50
N VAL A 56 16.24 -0.76 18.38
CA VAL A 56 15.97 -0.10 17.09
C VAL A 56 17.19 -0.06 16.15
N GLU A 57 18.38 -0.22 16.71
CA GLU A 57 19.64 -0.32 15.96
C GLU A 57 19.74 -1.64 15.15
N GLU A 58 18.93 -2.63 15.51
CA GLU A 58 18.80 -3.91 14.79
C GLU A 58 17.69 -3.89 13.74
N ASP A 59 16.98 -2.77 13.58
CA ASP A 59 15.86 -2.67 12.64
C ASP A 59 16.34 -2.83 11.19
N ILE A 60 15.56 -3.58 10.45
CA ILE A 60 15.88 -4.00 9.08
C ILE A 60 15.25 -3.03 8.08
N GLU A 61 16.03 -2.52 7.14
CA GLU A 61 15.50 -1.78 6.01
C GLU A 61 14.93 -2.74 4.98
N LEU A 62 13.60 -2.66 4.75
CA LEU A 62 12.88 -3.48 3.78
C LEU A 62 12.95 -2.89 2.37
N TYR A 63 12.97 -1.56 2.29
CA TYR A 63 13.02 -0.82 1.04
C TYR A 63 13.64 0.57 1.26
N HIS A 64 14.42 1.01 0.28
CA HIS A 64 14.94 2.37 0.18
C HIS A 64 14.69 2.94 -1.21
N GLU A 65 14.29 4.20 -1.29
CA GLU A 65 14.07 4.94 -2.53
C GLU A 65 15.15 6.00 -2.70
N ASP A 66 16.00 5.80 -3.70
CA ASP A 66 17.14 6.68 -3.99
C ASP A 66 16.71 7.98 -4.73
N ASP A 67 15.58 7.94 -5.44
CA ASP A 67 15.09 9.10 -6.18
C ASP A 67 14.43 10.11 -5.23
N GLU A 68 15.06 11.29 -5.11
CA GLU A 68 14.58 12.36 -4.22
C GLU A 68 13.19 12.91 -4.60
N GLY A 69 12.70 12.68 -5.81
CA GLY A 69 11.34 13.05 -6.26
C GLY A 69 10.26 12.20 -5.63
N PHE A 70 10.59 10.97 -5.23
CA PHE A 70 9.62 9.98 -4.76
C PHE A 70 9.53 9.90 -3.23
N ARG A 71 8.40 9.41 -2.74
CA ARG A 71 8.13 9.09 -1.34
C ARG A 71 7.69 7.64 -1.20
N VAL A 72 8.08 7.02 -0.10
CA VAL A 72 7.66 5.67 0.27
C VAL A 72 6.49 5.73 1.23
N GLY A 73 5.40 5.07 0.87
CA GLY A 73 4.25 4.79 1.73
C GLY A 73 4.16 3.31 2.06
N SER A 74 3.52 2.99 3.17
CA SER A 74 3.25 1.60 3.55
C SER A 74 1.84 1.45 4.11
N GLY A 75 1.19 0.32 3.81
CA GLY A 75 -0.13 -0.06 4.26
C GLY A 75 -0.31 -1.57 4.21
N LEU A 76 -1.51 -2.05 4.57
CA LEU A 76 -1.91 -3.44 4.37
C LEU A 76 -2.97 -3.51 3.27
N SER A 77 -3.02 -4.65 2.56
CA SER A 77 -4.17 -5.01 1.75
C SER A 77 -5.43 -5.14 2.61
N ALA A 78 -6.62 -5.04 2.00
CA ALA A 78 -7.90 -5.12 2.73
C ALA A 78 -8.07 -6.42 3.54
N ASN A 79 -7.47 -7.51 3.10
CA ASN A 79 -7.45 -8.78 3.81
C ASN A 79 -6.28 -8.93 4.82
N GLU A 80 -5.46 -7.89 4.98
CA GLU A 80 -4.29 -7.84 5.88
C GLU A 80 -3.20 -8.91 5.59
N GLN A 81 -3.25 -9.54 4.41
CA GLN A 81 -2.27 -10.58 4.05
C GLN A 81 -1.01 -10.03 3.40
N TRP A 82 -1.07 -8.81 2.89
CA TRP A 82 0.03 -8.19 2.16
C TRP A 82 0.38 -6.83 2.74
N LEU A 83 1.66 -6.65 3.03
CA LEU A 83 2.26 -5.34 3.19
C LEU A 83 2.39 -4.73 1.80
N VAL A 84 1.75 -3.58 1.61
CA VAL A 84 1.78 -2.81 0.37
C VAL A 84 2.77 -1.67 0.55
N LEU A 85 3.86 -1.69 -0.20
CA LEU A 85 4.83 -0.60 -0.27
C LEU A 85 4.59 0.18 -1.55
N SER A 86 4.15 1.41 -1.43
CA SER A 86 3.95 2.33 -2.54
C SER A 86 5.09 3.34 -2.61
N THR A 87 5.60 3.57 -3.81
CA THR A 87 6.58 4.61 -4.07
C THR A 87 5.99 5.57 -5.10
N SER A 88 5.87 6.85 -4.79
CA SER A 88 5.18 7.79 -5.67
C SER A 88 5.73 9.21 -5.58
N ASP A 89 5.58 9.94 -6.68
CA ASP A 89 5.62 11.40 -6.75
C ASP A 89 4.19 11.95 -6.98
N HIS A 90 4.04 13.03 -7.72
CA HIS A 90 2.74 13.67 -7.98
C HIS A 90 1.98 13.05 -9.16
N GLU A 91 2.63 12.29 -10.02
CA GLU A 91 2.07 11.80 -11.30
C GLU A 91 2.47 10.35 -11.61
N THR A 92 3.31 9.75 -10.78
CA THR A 92 3.89 8.42 -11.06
C THR A 92 3.90 7.60 -9.80
N SER A 93 3.53 6.33 -9.90
CA SER A 93 3.63 5.40 -8.78
C SER A 93 4.23 4.05 -9.15
N GLU A 94 4.69 3.33 -8.14
CA GLU A 94 5.18 1.97 -8.21
C GLU A 94 4.81 1.23 -6.92
N VAL A 95 4.33 0.00 -7.03
CA VAL A 95 3.87 -0.76 -5.87
C VAL A 95 4.60 -2.10 -5.78
N ARG A 96 4.99 -2.45 -4.57
CA ARG A 96 5.54 -3.76 -4.18
C ARG A 96 4.67 -4.39 -3.11
N LEU A 97 4.53 -5.70 -3.17
CA LEU A 97 3.81 -6.51 -2.19
C LEU A 97 4.78 -7.43 -1.46
N ILE A 98 4.66 -7.49 -0.15
CA ILE A 98 5.42 -8.43 0.71
C ILE A 98 4.39 -9.18 1.56
N PRO A 99 4.47 -10.51 1.73
CA PRO A 99 3.57 -11.22 2.64
C PRO A 99 3.64 -10.64 4.06
N ALA A 100 2.52 -10.21 4.61
CA ALA A 100 2.49 -9.61 5.96
C ALA A 100 2.93 -10.61 7.04
N ALA A 101 2.71 -11.91 6.82
CA ALA A 101 3.17 -12.97 7.72
C ALA A 101 4.68 -13.22 7.65
N ASP A 102 5.35 -12.87 6.56
CA ASP A 102 6.79 -12.99 6.36
C ASP A 102 7.36 -11.70 5.72
N PRO A 103 7.52 -10.64 6.50
CA PRO A 103 7.95 -9.33 6.00
C PRO A 103 9.39 -9.31 5.47
N LEU A 104 10.16 -10.38 5.64
CA LEU A 104 11.51 -10.55 5.07
C LEU A 104 11.51 -11.30 3.73
N ALA A 105 10.35 -11.78 3.26
CA ALA A 105 10.24 -12.36 1.94
C ALA A 105 10.58 -11.34 0.84
N PRO A 106 11.14 -11.76 -0.31
CA PRO A 106 11.44 -10.87 -1.41
C PRO A 106 10.18 -10.11 -1.87
N PRO A 107 10.25 -8.78 -2.06
CA PRO A 107 9.14 -7.99 -2.56
C PRO A 107 8.72 -8.40 -3.97
N ILE A 108 7.42 -8.52 -4.20
CA ILE A 108 6.83 -8.72 -5.53
C ILE A 108 6.57 -7.35 -6.13
N LEU A 109 7.30 -6.98 -7.18
CA LEU A 109 7.02 -5.76 -7.93
C LEU A 109 5.77 -5.98 -8.79
N VAL A 110 4.73 -5.15 -8.61
CA VAL A 110 3.50 -5.26 -9.39
C VAL A 110 3.74 -4.80 -10.82
N LYS A 111 4.25 -3.60 -11.00
CA LYS A 111 4.66 -3.06 -12.30
C LYS A 111 5.69 -1.95 -12.09
N ALA A 112 6.75 -1.94 -12.88
CA ALA A 112 7.75 -0.87 -12.82
C ALA A 112 7.12 0.47 -13.18
N ARG A 113 7.55 1.52 -12.49
CA ARG A 113 7.05 2.89 -12.70
C ARG A 113 7.23 3.32 -14.15
N GLN A 114 6.24 4.03 -14.66
CA GLN A 114 6.26 4.70 -15.94
C GLN A 114 5.81 6.15 -15.71
N THR A 115 6.60 7.10 -16.13
CA THR A 115 6.32 8.53 -15.93
C THR A 115 4.91 8.89 -16.39
N GLY A 116 4.15 9.55 -15.52
CA GLY A 116 2.76 9.95 -15.76
C GLY A 116 1.74 8.82 -15.54
N VAL A 117 2.18 7.64 -15.08
CA VAL A 117 1.26 6.55 -14.72
C VAL A 117 1.20 6.40 -13.21
N GLU A 118 0.02 6.65 -12.68
CA GLU A 118 -0.36 6.40 -11.30
C GLU A 118 -1.16 5.11 -11.21
N TYR A 119 -0.88 4.31 -10.18
CA TYR A 119 -1.72 3.16 -9.86
C TYR A 119 -1.66 2.80 -8.38
N GLU A 120 -2.77 2.28 -7.90
CA GLU A 120 -2.93 1.69 -6.57
C GLU A 120 -3.33 0.22 -6.71
N VAL A 121 -3.01 -0.57 -5.70
CA VAL A 121 -3.24 -2.03 -5.73
C VAL A 121 -3.81 -2.49 -4.40
N ASP A 122 -4.82 -3.34 -4.49
CA ASP A 122 -5.26 -4.16 -3.38
C ASP A 122 -5.38 -5.63 -3.83
N GLU A 123 -5.46 -6.56 -2.88
CA GLU A 123 -5.43 -7.99 -3.16
C GLU A 123 -6.62 -8.72 -2.51
N ARG A 124 -7.22 -9.63 -3.27
CA ARG A 124 -8.24 -10.54 -2.78
C ARG A 124 -8.10 -11.92 -3.45
N GLU A 125 -7.91 -12.97 -2.65
CA GLU A 125 -7.93 -14.37 -3.08
C GLU A 125 -7.03 -14.67 -4.30
N GLY A 126 -5.81 -14.11 -4.31
CA GLY A 126 -4.83 -14.30 -5.39
C GLY A 126 -5.06 -13.42 -6.61
N THR A 127 -6.01 -12.48 -6.55
CA THR A 127 -6.29 -11.51 -7.61
C THR A 127 -5.95 -10.10 -7.12
N LEU A 128 -5.15 -9.39 -7.88
CA LEU A 128 -4.89 -7.96 -7.69
C LEU A 128 -5.99 -7.14 -8.34
N TYR A 129 -6.44 -6.12 -7.64
CA TYR A 129 -7.33 -5.07 -8.13
C TYR A 129 -6.52 -3.80 -8.24
N ILE A 130 -6.48 -3.23 -9.43
CA ILE A 130 -5.53 -2.18 -9.80
C ILE A 130 -6.31 -0.99 -10.35
N LEU A 131 -6.33 0.10 -9.60
CA LEU A 131 -6.85 1.39 -10.05
C LEU A 131 -5.70 2.13 -10.73
N ALA A 132 -5.81 2.45 -12.04
CA ALA A 132 -4.71 3.02 -12.80
C ALA A 132 -5.16 4.00 -13.88
N ASN A 133 -4.32 5.02 -14.16
CA ASN A 133 -4.54 5.96 -15.26
C ASN A 133 -3.75 5.61 -16.54
N ASP A 134 -3.25 4.37 -16.65
CA ASP A 134 -2.37 3.93 -17.74
C ASP A 134 -3.01 3.92 -19.13
N THR A 135 -4.35 3.89 -19.20
CA THR A 135 -5.11 3.89 -20.47
C THR A 135 -6.10 5.05 -20.59
N HIS A 136 -6.43 5.71 -19.48
CA HIS A 136 -7.39 6.81 -19.44
C HIS A 136 -7.10 7.75 -18.24
N GLU A 137 -7.13 9.07 -18.44
CA GLU A 137 -6.85 10.07 -17.39
C GLU A 137 -7.82 10.00 -16.20
N ASN A 138 -9.06 9.54 -16.40
CA ASN A 138 -10.06 9.34 -15.34
C ASN A 138 -9.97 7.95 -14.70
N PHE A 139 -8.84 7.28 -14.82
CA PHE A 139 -8.54 5.95 -14.31
C PHE A 139 -9.43 4.84 -14.89
N ARG A 140 -8.95 3.63 -14.81
CA ARG A 140 -9.69 2.37 -14.98
C ARG A 140 -9.47 1.47 -13.78
N LEU A 141 -10.35 0.51 -13.56
CA LEU A 141 -10.09 -0.62 -12.69
C LEU A 141 -9.67 -1.81 -13.53
N ALA A 142 -8.52 -2.35 -13.24
CA ALA A 142 -8.00 -3.58 -13.84
C ALA A 142 -7.83 -4.67 -12.79
N THR A 143 -7.67 -5.91 -13.24
CA THR A 143 -7.27 -7.05 -12.40
C THR A 143 -6.05 -7.74 -13.00
N ALA A 144 -5.27 -8.41 -12.13
CA ALA A 144 -4.18 -9.26 -12.54
C ALA A 144 -4.06 -10.46 -11.57
N PRO A 145 -3.58 -11.64 -12.02
CA PRO A 145 -3.21 -12.69 -11.10
C PRO A 145 -2.02 -12.27 -10.24
N LEU A 146 -2.03 -12.58 -8.94
CA LEU A 146 -0.88 -12.31 -8.07
C LEU A 146 0.41 -12.98 -8.57
N GLY A 147 0.31 -14.14 -9.21
CA GLY A 147 1.45 -14.85 -9.81
C GLY A 147 1.97 -14.25 -11.11
N ASP A 148 1.24 -13.31 -11.72
CA ASP A 148 1.63 -12.54 -12.91
C ASP A 148 1.12 -11.09 -12.78
N PRO A 149 1.66 -10.32 -11.83
CA PRO A 149 1.10 -9.04 -11.39
C PRO A 149 1.16 -7.95 -12.46
N GLY A 150 1.98 -8.10 -13.49
CA GLY A 150 2.11 -7.17 -14.62
C GLY A 150 1.04 -7.34 -15.72
N SER A 151 0.30 -8.45 -15.73
CA SER A 151 -0.69 -8.80 -16.76
C SER A 151 -2.07 -8.23 -16.45
N TRP A 152 -2.25 -6.93 -16.68
CA TRP A 152 -3.47 -6.20 -16.34
C TRP A 152 -4.59 -6.40 -17.34
N THR A 153 -5.73 -6.89 -16.87
CA THR A 153 -6.97 -7.03 -17.66
C THR A 153 -8.01 -6.04 -17.12
N THR A 154 -8.61 -5.25 -17.99
CA THR A 154 -9.61 -4.25 -17.58
C THR A 154 -10.87 -4.91 -17.04
N LEU A 155 -11.30 -4.48 -15.86
CA LEU A 155 -12.57 -4.83 -15.23
C LEU A 155 -13.62 -3.72 -15.42
N ILE A 156 -13.19 -2.44 -15.25
CA ILE A 156 -14.01 -1.26 -15.50
C ILE A 156 -13.19 -0.31 -16.36
N GLU A 157 -13.69 -0.01 -17.55
CA GLU A 157 -13.04 0.92 -18.47
C GLU A 157 -13.02 2.35 -17.92
N GLY A 158 -11.95 3.08 -18.21
CA GLY A 158 -11.90 4.53 -18.01
C GLY A 158 -12.89 5.24 -18.92
N SER A 159 -13.41 6.38 -18.51
CA SER A 159 -14.47 7.10 -19.23
C SER A 159 -14.41 8.61 -18.98
N ASP A 160 -14.70 9.41 -20.00
CA ASP A 160 -14.78 10.89 -19.89
C ASP A 160 -15.88 11.36 -18.93
N SER A 161 -16.89 10.53 -18.69
CA SER A 161 -18.05 10.88 -17.88
C SER A 161 -17.94 10.45 -16.41
N PHE A 162 -17.07 9.51 -16.09
CA PHE A 162 -16.93 8.96 -14.73
C PHE A 162 -15.46 8.89 -14.32
N TYR A 163 -15.08 9.72 -13.37
CA TYR A 163 -13.75 9.73 -12.79
C TYR A 163 -13.68 8.72 -11.63
N LEU A 164 -12.91 7.65 -11.78
CA LEU A 164 -12.66 6.67 -10.72
C LEU A 164 -11.73 7.28 -9.66
N LEU A 165 -12.17 7.25 -8.39
CA LEU A 165 -11.44 7.83 -7.26
C LEU A 165 -10.84 6.77 -6.34
N GLY A 166 -11.50 5.61 -6.19
CA GLY A 166 -11.09 4.59 -5.26
C GLY A 166 -11.81 3.27 -5.47
N VAL A 167 -11.22 2.21 -4.93
CA VAL A 167 -11.81 0.88 -4.86
C VAL A 167 -11.49 0.27 -3.51
N ASP A 168 -12.52 -0.13 -2.77
CA ASP A 168 -12.41 -0.85 -1.50
C ASP A 168 -12.88 -2.28 -1.65
N LEU A 169 -12.05 -3.23 -1.28
CA LEU A 169 -12.35 -4.65 -1.36
C LEU A 169 -12.92 -5.17 -0.03
N PHE A 170 -14.02 -5.90 -0.11
CA PHE A 170 -14.64 -6.62 0.99
C PHE A 170 -14.73 -8.10 0.66
N ARG A 171 -15.11 -8.92 1.63
CA ARG A 171 -15.17 -10.37 1.42
C ARG A 171 -16.11 -10.79 0.27
N ASP A 172 -17.29 -10.20 0.20
CA ASP A 172 -18.36 -10.66 -0.69
C ASP A 172 -18.69 -9.65 -1.82
N PHE A 173 -18.12 -8.45 -1.78
CA PHE A 173 -18.34 -7.36 -2.74
C PHE A 173 -17.16 -6.40 -2.72
N TYR A 174 -17.11 -5.51 -3.70
CA TYR A 174 -16.22 -4.37 -3.70
C TYR A 174 -17.00 -3.06 -3.92
N VAL A 175 -16.46 -1.99 -3.43
CA VAL A 175 -17.03 -0.64 -3.58
C VAL A 175 -16.17 0.14 -4.53
N VAL A 176 -16.80 0.78 -5.49
CA VAL A 176 -16.15 1.71 -6.42
C VAL A 176 -16.62 3.11 -6.07
N GLU A 177 -15.67 3.97 -5.79
CA GLU A 177 -15.89 5.39 -5.60
C GLU A 177 -15.52 6.16 -6.86
N GLY A 178 -16.30 7.16 -7.19
CA GLY A 178 -16.02 7.98 -8.37
C GLY A 178 -16.87 9.23 -8.43
N ARG A 179 -16.68 10.00 -9.49
CA ARG A 179 -17.38 11.27 -9.70
C ARG A 179 -18.06 11.28 -11.05
N LEU A 180 -19.38 11.53 -11.04
CA LEU A 180 -20.22 11.66 -12.22
C LEU A 180 -20.82 13.08 -12.26
N ALA A 181 -20.59 13.81 -13.34
CA ALA A 181 -21.09 15.18 -13.51
C ALA A 181 -20.80 16.11 -12.28
N GLY A 182 -19.62 15.96 -11.67
CA GLY A 182 -19.18 16.73 -10.51
C GLY A 182 -19.73 16.27 -9.16
N LEU A 183 -20.52 15.21 -9.11
CA LEU A 183 -21.09 14.63 -7.89
C LEU A 183 -20.42 13.30 -7.54
N ASP A 184 -20.06 13.14 -6.28
CA ASP A 184 -19.49 11.90 -5.78
C ASP A 184 -20.53 10.77 -5.82
N GLN A 185 -20.07 9.60 -6.23
CA GLN A 185 -20.87 8.37 -6.40
C GLN A 185 -20.18 7.23 -5.69
N VAL A 186 -20.98 6.35 -5.09
CA VAL A 186 -20.54 5.09 -4.49
C VAL A 186 -21.33 3.96 -5.14
N GLN A 187 -20.65 2.97 -5.68
CA GLN A 187 -21.25 1.81 -6.33
C GLN A 187 -20.79 0.53 -5.62
N VAL A 188 -21.73 -0.27 -5.14
CA VAL A 188 -21.47 -1.62 -4.61
C VAL A 188 -21.56 -2.62 -5.75
N ARG A 189 -20.53 -3.42 -5.92
CA ARG A 189 -20.46 -4.46 -6.94
C ARG A 189 -20.09 -5.81 -6.31
N TYR A 190 -20.81 -6.85 -6.70
CA TYR A 190 -20.54 -8.20 -6.21
C TYR A 190 -19.52 -8.89 -7.12
N TYR A 191 -18.73 -9.78 -6.55
CA TYR A 191 -17.87 -10.68 -7.32
C TYR A 191 -18.74 -11.72 -8.03
N ASP A 192 -18.35 -12.13 -9.24
CA ASP A 192 -19.02 -13.16 -10.02
C ASP A 192 -18.73 -14.57 -9.48
#